data_a4b38e5f59254e7b1bb48e1049d9f80b
#
_entry.id   a4b38e5f59254e7b1bb48e1049d9f80b
#
_cell.length_a   1.000
_cell.length_b   1.000
_cell.length_c   1.000
_cell.angle_alpha   90.00
_cell.angle_beta   90.00
_cell.angle_gamma   90.00
#
_symmetry.space_group_name_H-M   'P 1'
#
loop_
_entity.id
_entity.type
_entity.pdbx_description
1 polymer ?
#
loop_
_entity_poly.entity_id
_entity_poly.type
_entity_poly.pdbx_seq_one_letter_code
_entity_poly.pdbx_strand_id
1 'polypeptide(L)'
;MDFKDQIKQLGDRVNKLKDQIQIEEATKNAFIMPFLQTLGYDVFNPLEVVPEFVADIGIKKGEKIDYAIFKDGNPTILVECKHWAQNLNLHDGQLLRYFHVSKAKFGLLTNGI
;
A
#
# COMPACT_ATOMS: atom_id res chain seq x y z
N MET A 1 21.57 -11.42 -0.49
CA MET A 1 21.36 -9.98 -0.71
C MET A 1 20.69 -9.40 0.54
N ASP A 2 21.27 -8.37 1.14
CA ASP A 2 20.73 -7.79 2.35
C ASP A 2 19.59 -6.80 2.05
N PHE A 3 18.95 -6.30 3.10
CA PHE A 3 17.82 -5.39 2.96
C PHE A 3 18.20 -4.09 2.20
N LYS A 4 19.39 -3.56 2.49
CA LYS A 4 19.87 -2.34 1.83
C LYS A 4 19.98 -2.54 0.32
N ASP A 5 20.53 -3.68 -0.10
CA ASP A 5 20.67 -4.00 -1.52
C ASP A 5 19.30 -4.18 -2.19
N GLN A 6 18.35 -4.81 -1.48
CA GLN A 6 17.00 -4.99 -1.98
C GLN A 6 16.28 -3.66 -2.18
N ILE A 7 16.41 -2.73 -1.24
CA ILE A 7 15.82 -1.38 -1.37
C ILE A 7 16.45 -0.63 -2.54
N LYS A 8 17.76 -0.73 -2.70
CA LYS A 8 18.45 -0.10 -3.83
C LYS A 8 17.96 -0.65 -5.16
N GLN A 9 17.79 -1.96 -5.27
CA GLN A 9 17.24 -2.56 -6.48
C GLN A 9 15.81 -2.09 -6.77
N LEU A 10 14.98 -1.92 -5.75
CA LEU A 10 13.65 -1.38 -5.93
C LEU A 10 13.69 0.07 -6.45
N GLY A 11 14.58 0.89 -5.90
CA GLY A 11 14.77 2.25 -6.38
C GLY A 11 15.20 2.29 -7.85
N ASP A 12 16.13 1.44 -8.23
CA ASP A 12 16.59 1.33 -9.62
C ASP A 12 15.44 0.89 -10.53
N ARG A 13 14.62 -0.05 -10.08
CA ARG A 13 13.45 -0.52 -10.82
C ARG A 13 12.44 0.61 -11.03
N VAL A 14 12.16 1.41 -10.01
CA VAL A 14 11.26 2.56 -10.12
C VAL A 14 11.77 3.53 -11.18
N ASN A 15 13.04 3.91 -11.11
CA ASN A 15 13.64 4.84 -12.06
C ASN A 15 13.61 4.31 -13.49
N LYS A 16 13.73 3.00 -13.66
CA LYS A 16 13.75 2.35 -14.98
C LYS A 16 12.35 2.25 -15.60
N LEU A 17 11.31 2.02 -14.78
CA LEU A 17 9.98 1.67 -15.26
C LEU A 17 8.95 2.79 -15.17
N LYS A 18 9.18 3.80 -14.32
CA LYS A 18 8.13 4.78 -13.99
C LYS A 18 7.52 5.47 -15.22
N ASP A 19 8.33 5.79 -16.21
CA ASP A 19 7.83 6.50 -17.38
C ASP A 19 6.93 5.65 -18.28
N GLN A 20 6.91 4.35 -18.05
CA GLN A 20 6.07 3.41 -18.79
C GLN A 20 4.77 3.08 -18.06
N ILE A 21 4.63 3.55 -16.83
CA ILE A 21 3.46 3.27 -16.00
C ILE A 21 2.47 4.41 -16.12
N GLN A 22 1.27 4.11 -16.61
CA GLN A 22 0.25 5.10 -16.88
C GLN A 22 -0.95 5.02 -15.94
N ILE A 23 -1.14 3.91 -15.23
CA ILE A 23 -2.29 3.73 -14.35
C ILE A 23 -1.84 3.34 -12.94
N GLU A 24 -2.69 3.66 -11.97
CA GLU A 24 -2.44 3.39 -10.56
C GLU A 24 -2.23 1.91 -10.27
N GLU A 25 -3.00 1.03 -10.92
CA GLU A 25 -2.88 -0.42 -10.71
C GLU A 25 -1.50 -0.91 -11.10
N ALA A 26 -0.91 -0.39 -12.18
CA ALA A 26 0.45 -0.75 -12.57
C ALA A 26 1.48 -0.26 -11.54
N THR A 27 1.27 0.90 -10.93
CA THR A 27 2.12 1.38 -9.83
C THR A 27 2.09 0.39 -8.66
N LYS A 28 0.91 -0.10 -8.27
CA LYS A 28 0.78 -1.08 -7.20
C LYS A 28 1.55 -2.35 -7.51
N ASN A 29 1.37 -2.90 -8.69
CA ASN A 29 1.98 -4.18 -9.07
C ASN A 29 3.49 -4.08 -9.24
N ALA A 30 3.99 -2.99 -9.82
CA ALA A 30 5.40 -2.85 -10.16
C ALA A 30 6.25 -2.29 -9.01
N PHE A 31 5.68 -1.46 -8.14
CA PHE A 31 6.44 -0.73 -7.12
C PHE A 31 6.01 -1.09 -5.70
N ILE A 32 4.71 -1.08 -5.42
CA ILE A 32 4.22 -1.19 -4.04
C ILE A 32 4.30 -2.64 -3.55
N MET A 33 3.80 -3.60 -4.32
CA MET A 33 3.86 -5.00 -3.92
C MET A 33 5.29 -5.51 -3.73
N PRO A 34 6.24 -5.22 -4.65
CA PRO A 34 7.64 -5.59 -4.39
C PRO A 34 8.23 -4.93 -3.14
N PHE A 35 7.83 -3.70 -2.84
CA PHE A 35 8.26 -3.03 -1.61
C PHE A 35 7.75 -3.76 -0.37
N LEU A 36 6.48 -4.13 -0.34
CA LEU A 36 5.90 -4.87 0.79
C LEU A 36 6.59 -6.22 0.97
N GLN A 37 6.90 -6.93 -0.13
CA GLN A 37 7.66 -8.17 -0.06
C GLN A 37 9.04 -7.96 0.54
N THR A 38 9.72 -6.89 0.17
CA THR A 38 11.05 -6.57 0.69
C THR A 38 11.01 -6.29 2.18
N LEU A 39 9.91 -5.73 2.68
CA LEU A 39 9.71 -5.53 4.11
C LEU A 39 9.42 -6.83 4.87
N GLY A 40 9.23 -7.94 4.16
CA GLY A 40 9.01 -9.25 4.77
C GLY A 40 7.58 -9.74 4.78
N TYR A 41 6.66 -9.02 4.15
CA TYR A 41 5.27 -9.44 4.09
C TYR A 41 5.02 -10.34 2.88
N ASP A 42 4.17 -11.35 3.06
CA ASP A 42 3.79 -12.24 1.95
C ASP A 42 2.58 -11.66 1.23
N VAL A 43 2.85 -10.93 0.14
CA VAL A 43 1.81 -10.26 -0.64
C VAL A 43 0.89 -11.22 -1.39
N PHE A 44 1.27 -12.49 -1.48
CA PHE A 44 0.45 -13.52 -2.11
C PHE A 44 -0.41 -14.28 -1.10
N ASN A 45 -0.27 -14.01 0.19
CA ASN A 45 -1.10 -14.60 1.23
C ASN A 45 -2.25 -13.64 1.59
N PRO A 46 -3.49 -13.95 1.17
CA PRO A 46 -4.62 -13.05 1.41
C PRO A 46 -5.02 -12.95 2.89
N LEU A 47 -4.45 -13.77 3.76
CA LEU A 47 -4.67 -13.66 5.20
C LEU A 47 -3.70 -12.68 5.84
N GLU A 48 -2.61 -12.35 5.17
CA GLU A 48 -1.58 -11.43 5.67
C GLU A 48 -1.68 -10.06 5.01
N VAL A 49 -1.75 -10.02 3.68
CA VAL A 49 -1.90 -8.78 2.90
C VAL A 49 -3.23 -8.86 2.16
N VAL A 50 -4.23 -8.15 2.67
CA VAL A 50 -5.59 -8.17 2.13
C VAL A 50 -5.75 -7.03 1.13
N PRO A 51 -5.91 -7.33 -0.17
CA PRO A 51 -6.16 -6.28 -1.16
C PRO A 51 -7.60 -5.79 -1.07
N GLU A 52 -7.82 -4.55 -1.47
CA GLU A 52 -9.15 -3.93 -1.55
C GLU A 52 -9.94 -4.10 -0.24
N PHE A 53 -9.30 -3.78 0.88
CA PHE A 53 -9.87 -3.98 2.20
C PHE A 53 -11.01 -3.00 2.47
N VAL A 54 -12.12 -3.55 2.98
CA VAL A 54 -13.30 -2.77 3.40
C VAL A 54 -13.50 -2.97 4.89
N ALA A 55 -13.46 -1.89 5.65
CA ALA A 55 -13.83 -1.93 7.05
C ALA A 55 -15.32 -1.63 7.19
N ASP A 56 -16.02 -2.37 8.08
CA ASP A 56 -17.47 -2.34 8.13
C ASP A 56 -18.07 -1.19 8.93
N ILE A 57 -17.28 -0.41 9.64
CA ILE A 57 -17.78 0.55 10.63
C ILE A 57 -17.45 1.98 10.24
N GLY A 58 -18.48 2.83 10.14
CA GLY A 58 -18.34 4.28 10.07
C GLY A 58 -17.79 4.79 8.76
N ILE A 59 -17.85 4.01 7.68
CA ILE A 59 -17.25 4.36 6.41
C ILE A 59 -18.30 4.41 5.33
N LYS A 60 -18.03 5.26 4.35
CA LYS A 60 -18.88 5.41 3.18
C LYS A 60 -18.92 4.08 2.42
N LYS A 61 -20.13 3.60 2.11
CA LYS A 61 -20.32 2.34 1.40
C LYS A 61 -19.55 2.33 0.08
N GLY A 62 -18.80 1.24 -0.15
CA GLY A 62 -18.04 1.07 -1.38
C GLY A 62 -16.61 1.61 -1.34
N GLU A 63 -16.22 2.31 -0.28
CA GLU A 63 -14.82 2.72 -0.13
C GLU A 63 -13.95 1.54 0.25
N LYS A 64 -12.76 1.46 -0.34
CA LYS A 64 -11.79 0.40 -0.09
C LYS A 64 -10.42 1.00 0.11
N ILE A 65 -9.66 0.39 1.01
CA ILE A 65 -8.23 0.67 1.17
C ILE A 65 -7.47 -0.33 0.31
N ASP A 66 -6.44 0.12 -0.40
CA ASP A 66 -5.72 -0.72 -1.35
C ASP A 66 -5.16 -1.99 -0.73
N TYR A 67 -4.53 -1.88 0.44
CA TYR A 67 -4.05 -3.06 1.18
C TYR A 67 -4.21 -2.85 2.68
N ALA A 68 -4.58 -3.91 3.37
CA ALA A 68 -4.49 -3.98 4.83
C ALA A 68 -3.56 -5.13 5.20
N ILE A 69 -2.56 -4.86 6.03
CA ILE A 69 -1.64 -5.87 6.53
C ILE A 69 -2.14 -6.34 7.89
N PHE A 70 -2.43 -7.63 7.99
CA PHE A 70 -3.00 -8.24 9.17
C PHE A 70 -1.93 -8.91 10.02
N LYS A 71 -2.09 -8.81 11.32
CA LYS A 71 -1.29 -9.55 12.29
C LYS A 71 -2.24 -10.07 13.37
N ASP A 72 -2.17 -11.39 13.63
CA ASP A 72 -3.01 -12.04 14.64
C ASP A 72 -4.51 -11.78 14.44
N GLY A 73 -4.95 -11.76 13.18
CA GLY A 73 -6.35 -11.58 12.83
C GLY A 73 -6.85 -10.14 12.84
N ASN A 74 -5.97 -9.17 13.10
CA ASN A 74 -6.34 -7.75 13.17
C ASN A 74 -5.57 -6.93 12.13
N PRO A 75 -6.23 -5.95 11.45
CA PRO A 75 -5.51 -5.04 10.58
C PRO A 75 -4.58 -4.18 11.41
N THR A 76 -3.30 -4.19 11.04
CA THR A 76 -2.26 -3.46 11.76
C THR A 76 -1.77 -2.25 10.97
N ILE A 77 -1.63 -2.40 9.66
CA ILE A 77 -1.16 -1.35 8.76
C ILE A 77 -2.13 -1.23 7.61
N LEU A 78 -2.55 0.00 7.32
CA LEU A 78 -3.35 0.32 6.15
C LEU A 78 -2.47 1.00 5.12
N VAL A 79 -2.55 0.57 3.87
CA VAL A 79 -1.73 1.10 2.78
C VAL A 79 -2.62 1.63 1.68
N GLU A 80 -2.50 2.92 1.38
CA GLU A 80 -3.19 3.56 0.27
C GLU A 80 -2.17 3.95 -0.78
N CYS A 81 -2.42 3.55 -2.04
CA CYS A 81 -1.49 3.73 -3.14
C CYS A 81 -2.04 4.74 -4.13
N LYS A 82 -1.15 5.57 -4.67
CA LYS A 82 -1.47 6.52 -5.72
C LYS A 82 -0.55 6.27 -6.91
N HIS A 83 -0.96 6.74 -8.09
CA HIS A 83 -0.08 6.70 -9.24
C HIS A 83 1.24 7.40 -8.91
N TRP A 84 2.36 6.88 -9.43
CA TRP A 84 3.68 7.38 -9.05
C TRP A 84 3.88 8.88 -9.30
N ALA A 85 3.20 9.44 -10.30
CA ALA A 85 3.29 10.86 -10.64
C ALA A 85 2.35 11.74 -9.83
N GLN A 86 1.46 11.15 -9.03
CA GLN A 86 0.46 11.90 -8.26
C GLN A 86 1.07 12.44 -6.98
N ASN A 87 0.76 13.70 -6.66
CA ASN A 87 1.15 14.28 -5.39
C ASN A 87 0.39 13.63 -4.24
N LEU A 88 1.09 13.36 -3.15
CA LEU A 88 0.48 12.77 -1.97
C LEU A 88 -0.14 13.85 -1.10
N ASN A 89 -1.41 13.68 -0.74
CA ASN A 89 -2.13 14.61 0.12
C ASN A 89 -2.89 13.82 1.19
N LEU A 90 -2.43 13.94 2.43
CA LEU A 90 -3.04 13.25 3.57
C LEU A 90 -4.49 13.69 3.82
N HIS A 91 -4.90 14.84 3.31
CA HIS A 91 -6.26 15.36 3.49
C HIS A 91 -7.28 14.76 2.51
N ASP A 92 -6.85 13.95 1.55
CA ASP A 92 -7.78 13.27 0.63
C ASP A 92 -8.61 12.18 1.30
N GLY A 93 -8.36 11.93 2.53
CA GLY A 93 -9.38 11.49 3.46
C GLY A 93 -9.72 10.03 3.56
N GLN A 94 -9.59 9.22 2.50
CA GLN A 94 -10.03 7.82 2.61
C GLN A 94 -9.18 7.03 3.58
N LEU A 95 -7.85 7.10 3.45
CA LEU A 95 -6.95 6.44 4.38
C LEU A 95 -7.15 6.95 5.80
N LEU A 96 -7.28 8.27 5.96
CA LEU A 96 -7.45 8.88 7.28
C LEU A 96 -8.76 8.43 7.93
N ARG A 97 -9.86 8.37 7.16
CA ARG A 97 -11.14 7.88 7.68
C ARG A 97 -11.05 6.44 8.15
N TYR A 98 -10.45 5.56 7.35
CA TYR A 98 -10.27 4.17 7.71
C TYR A 98 -9.38 4.01 8.94
N PHE A 99 -8.32 4.80 9.01
CA PHE A 99 -7.41 4.76 10.15
C PHE A 99 -8.15 5.10 11.45
N HIS A 100 -9.01 6.12 11.42
CA HIS A 100 -9.73 6.55 12.62
C HIS A 100 -10.76 5.54 13.13
N VAL A 101 -11.37 4.76 12.24
CA VAL A 101 -12.40 3.80 12.61
C VAL A 101 -11.87 2.38 12.80
N SER A 102 -10.62 2.12 12.41
CA SER A 102 -10.02 0.80 12.53
C SER A 102 -9.15 0.69 13.76
N LYS A 103 -8.67 -0.54 14.03
CA LYS A 103 -7.69 -0.79 15.09
C LYS A 103 -6.26 -0.76 14.55
N ALA A 104 -6.06 -0.32 13.32
CA ALA A 104 -4.74 -0.24 12.74
C ALA A 104 -3.83 0.73 13.50
N LYS A 105 -2.57 0.36 13.64
CA LYS A 105 -1.57 1.18 14.32
C LYS A 105 -0.89 2.16 13.39
N PHE A 106 -0.85 1.86 12.10
CA PHE A 106 -0.15 2.68 11.11
C PHE A 106 -0.98 2.82 9.84
N GLY A 107 -0.91 4.00 9.24
CA GLY A 107 -1.41 4.25 7.90
C GLY A 107 -0.26 4.70 7.02
N LEU A 108 -0.18 4.16 5.81
CA LEU A 108 0.85 4.49 4.84
C LEU A 108 0.19 4.99 3.56
N LEU A 109 0.50 6.23 3.16
CA LEU A 109 0.11 6.77 1.87
C LEU A 109 1.36 6.84 1.00
N THR A 110 1.34 6.21 -0.16
CA THR A 110 2.52 6.12 -1.01
C THR A 110 2.18 6.16 -2.49
N ASN A 111 3.12 6.65 -3.29
CA ASN A 111 3.07 6.56 -4.74
C ASN A 111 4.22 5.72 -5.31
N GLY A 112 4.98 5.04 -4.47
CA GLY A 112 6.07 4.18 -4.89
C GLY A 112 7.39 4.88 -5.17
N ILE A 113 7.45 6.20 -5.01
CA ILE A 113 8.69 6.95 -5.25
C ILE A 113 9.50 7.10 -3.97
#